data_7a9a2a90172bcfadcc421d8b7c1f088b
#
_entry.id   7a9a2a90172bcfadcc421d8b7c1f088b
#
_cell.length_a   1.000
_cell.length_b   1.000
_cell.length_c   1.000
_cell.angle_alpha   90.00
_cell.angle_beta   90.00
_cell.angle_gamma   90.00
#
_symmetry.space_group_name_H-M   'P 1'
#
loop_
_entity.id
_entity.type
_entity.pdbx_description
1 polymer ?
#
loop_
_entity_poly.entity_id
_entity_poly.type
_entity_poly.pdbx_seq_one_letter_code
_entity_poly.pdbx_strand_id
1 'polypeptide(L)'
;MRAPPRLYALVAAAALSVAGTALVPATASAASGPATNASAASAPAVAVPNAAPPKLRASGNKLVDENGATRRLLGVNRSGGEFMCVQGRGIFDGPVDDAAVKAIADWKVNAVRIPLNEECWLGLSPIDAAYGGANYIAAVEALVARLEARGITPVVELHWSHGRYTGGDSHCADTEYATCQKPMPDAQYTPAFWTSVAQTFKGDQAVVFDLFNEPFPDRATSDLTAAWKCWRDGGSCPGIDFQVAGMQTLLNAVRATGARNLVLVPGVAYAGDLRQWLTYKPNDPAGNLAAAWHTYNFNTCSNESCFNEQLAPVIAQVPFVAGEIGENTCSHGYVDRVMAWLDAKGASYLGWTRNTWDCSSGPSLNSDDNGTPTNYGVGLRDHLKGMQ
;
A
#
# COMPACT_ATOMS: atom_id res chain seq x y z
N MET A 1 39.03 -5.15 -5.96
CA MET A 1 38.32 -6.13 -6.81
C MET A 1 36.91 -5.64 -6.94
N ARG A 2 36.49 -5.22 -8.14
CA ARG A 2 35.16 -4.67 -8.41
C ARG A 2 34.21 -5.83 -8.64
N ALA A 3 33.11 -5.88 -7.89
CA ALA A 3 32.01 -6.79 -8.15
C ALA A 3 31.20 -6.30 -9.37
N PRO A 4 30.70 -7.21 -10.22
CA PRO A 4 29.92 -6.81 -11.40
C PRO A 4 28.51 -6.35 -11.02
N PRO A 5 27.90 -5.44 -11.82
CA PRO A 5 26.52 -5.00 -11.59
C PRO A 5 25.53 -6.13 -11.94
N ARG A 6 24.62 -6.40 -11.06
CA ARG A 6 23.50 -7.32 -11.33
C ARG A 6 22.43 -6.56 -12.13
N LEU A 7 22.25 -6.97 -13.38
CA LEU A 7 21.12 -6.56 -14.21
C LEU A 7 19.82 -7.14 -13.61
N TYR A 8 18.88 -6.27 -13.27
CA TYR A 8 17.49 -6.66 -13.09
C TYR A 8 16.79 -6.59 -14.45
N ALA A 9 16.42 -7.77 -14.96
CA ALA A 9 15.74 -7.88 -16.24
C ALA A 9 14.27 -7.47 -16.08
N LEU A 10 13.87 -6.43 -16.81
CA LEU A 10 12.46 -6.14 -17.12
C LEU A 10 11.96 -7.22 -18.08
N VAL A 11 11.01 -8.03 -17.65
CA VAL A 11 10.29 -8.94 -18.54
C VAL A 11 9.04 -8.20 -19.03
N ALA A 12 9.13 -7.69 -20.25
CA ALA A 12 7.96 -7.27 -21.00
C ALA A 12 7.28 -8.53 -21.57
N ALA A 13 6.09 -8.86 -21.11
CA ALA A 13 5.28 -9.94 -21.66
C ALA A 13 4.63 -9.47 -22.97
N ALA A 14 5.10 -10.00 -24.08
CA ALA A 14 4.44 -9.85 -25.38
C ALA A 14 3.29 -10.88 -25.49
N ALA A 15 2.07 -10.39 -25.62
CA ALA A 15 0.91 -11.24 -25.91
C ALA A 15 0.86 -11.58 -27.40
N LEU A 16 0.97 -12.87 -27.74
CA LEU A 16 0.60 -13.38 -29.07
C LEU A 16 -0.89 -13.74 -29.07
N SER A 17 -1.63 -13.08 -29.93
CA SER A 17 -3.02 -13.41 -30.28
C SER A 17 -3.05 -14.53 -31.32
N VAL A 18 -3.77 -15.62 -31.03
CA VAL A 18 -4.17 -16.60 -32.04
C VAL A 18 -5.69 -16.62 -32.09
N ALA A 19 -6.22 -16.20 -33.23
CA ALA A 19 -7.63 -16.31 -33.58
C ALA A 19 -7.91 -17.71 -34.15
N GLY A 20 -8.94 -18.38 -33.64
CA GLY A 20 -9.44 -19.60 -34.18
C GLY A 20 -10.97 -19.65 -34.11
N THR A 21 -11.62 -19.42 -35.23
CA THR A 21 -13.07 -19.55 -35.43
C THR A 21 -13.45 -20.98 -35.70
N ALA A 22 -14.46 -21.51 -34.99
CA ALA A 22 -15.24 -22.66 -35.44
C ALA A 22 -16.72 -22.51 -35.04
N LEU A 23 -17.56 -22.35 -36.03
CA LEU A 23 -19.02 -22.42 -35.94
C LEU A 23 -19.48 -23.89 -36.06
N VAL A 24 -20.39 -24.33 -35.20
CA VAL A 24 -21.26 -25.50 -35.45
C VAL A 24 -22.67 -25.16 -34.95
N PRO A 25 -23.73 -25.49 -35.73
CA PRO A 25 -25.09 -25.07 -35.42
C PRO A 25 -25.81 -26.01 -34.45
N ALA A 26 -26.68 -25.44 -33.63
CA ALA A 26 -27.55 -26.14 -32.70
C ALA A 26 -28.87 -26.51 -33.37
N THR A 27 -29.29 -27.78 -33.26
CA THR A 27 -30.64 -28.23 -33.52
C THR A 27 -31.44 -28.28 -32.23
N ALA A 28 -32.61 -27.65 -32.24
CA ALA A 28 -33.56 -27.69 -31.15
C ALA A 28 -34.38 -28.98 -31.18
N SER A 29 -34.58 -29.61 -30.03
CA SER A 29 -35.64 -30.63 -29.85
C SER A 29 -36.36 -30.34 -28.54
N ALA A 30 -37.66 -30.13 -28.63
CA ALA A 30 -38.54 -29.91 -27.49
C ALA A 30 -39.01 -31.27 -26.95
N ALA A 31 -38.91 -31.45 -25.63
CA ALA A 31 -39.60 -32.53 -24.92
C ALA A 31 -40.27 -31.99 -23.67
N SER A 32 -41.58 -32.13 -23.63
CA SER A 32 -42.44 -31.82 -22.49
C SER A 32 -42.39 -32.93 -21.44
N GLY A 33 -42.19 -32.60 -20.19
CA GLY A 33 -42.31 -33.51 -19.03
C GLY A 33 -42.82 -32.76 -17.80
N PRO A 34 -43.44 -33.41 -16.80
CA PRO A 34 -44.45 -32.84 -15.92
C PRO A 34 -43.88 -32.04 -14.75
N ALA A 35 -44.72 -31.13 -14.26
CA ALA A 35 -44.46 -30.27 -13.11
C ALA A 35 -44.16 -31.04 -11.83
N THR A 36 -43.07 -30.73 -11.17
CA THR A 36 -42.77 -31.13 -9.81
C THR A 36 -42.56 -29.90 -8.91
N ASN A 37 -43.14 -29.99 -7.76
CA ASN A 37 -43.26 -29.07 -6.65
C ASN A 37 -42.11 -28.07 -6.49
N ALA A 38 -42.45 -26.77 -6.45
CA ALA A 38 -41.58 -25.71 -6.02
C ALA A 38 -41.22 -25.89 -4.54
N SER A 39 -39.99 -26.29 -4.32
CA SER A 39 -39.37 -26.15 -3.00
C SER A 39 -39.18 -24.68 -2.72
N ALA A 40 -39.66 -24.18 -1.57
CA ALA A 40 -39.49 -22.81 -1.16
C ALA A 40 -37.98 -22.50 -1.08
N ALA A 41 -37.50 -21.61 -1.95
CA ALA A 41 -36.17 -21.08 -1.88
C ALA A 41 -36.06 -20.29 -0.56
N SER A 42 -35.21 -20.74 0.34
CA SER A 42 -34.83 -20.01 1.52
C SER A 42 -34.32 -18.63 1.10
N ALA A 43 -34.88 -17.57 1.63
CA ALA A 43 -34.34 -16.22 1.42
C ALA A 43 -32.84 -16.20 1.78
N PRO A 44 -32.02 -15.51 0.99
CA PRO A 44 -30.60 -15.39 1.33
C PRO A 44 -30.46 -14.81 2.74
N ALA A 45 -29.69 -15.47 3.58
CA ALA A 45 -29.37 -14.95 4.91
C ALA A 45 -28.79 -13.54 4.74
N VAL A 46 -29.47 -12.55 5.34
CA VAL A 46 -28.95 -11.17 5.41
C VAL A 46 -27.63 -11.28 6.19
N ALA A 47 -26.53 -11.08 5.51
CA ALA A 47 -25.24 -11.02 6.16
C ALA A 47 -25.29 -9.92 7.23
N VAL A 48 -25.05 -10.29 8.48
CA VAL A 48 -24.90 -9.30 9.56
C VAL A 48 -23.71 -8.42 9.15
N PRO A 49 -23.88 -7.08 9.04
CA PRO A 49 -22.76 -6.22 8.71
C PRO A 49 -21.64 -6.46 9.71
N ASN A 50 -20.40 -6.65 9.24
CA ASN A 50 -19.26 -6.61 10.14
C ASN A 50 -19.26 -5.26 10.85
N ALA A 51 -18.81 -5.23 12.10
CA ALA A 51 -18.63 -3.95 12.78
C ALA A 51 -17.73 -3.04 11.90
N ALA A 52 -18.07 -1.74 11.85
CA ALA A 52 -17.25 -0.77 11.13
C ALA A 52 -15.81 -0.81 11.65
N PRO A 53 -14.80 -0.51 10.80
CA PRO A 53 -13.42 -0.47 11.26
C PRO A 53 -13.26 0.61 12.35
N PRO A 54 -12.32 0.41 13.30
CA PRO A 54 -12.14 1.32 14.42
C PRO A 54 -11.55 2.67 13.98
N LYS A 55 -11.92 3.74 14.65
CA LYS A 55 -11.25 5.04 14.54
C LYS A 55 -9.95 4.97 15.31
N LEU A 56 -8.84 5.01 14.59
CA LEU A 56 -7.53 4.79 15.18
C LEU A 56 -6.87 6.09 15.63
N ARG A 57 -6.20 6.02 16.77
CA ARG A 57 -5.32 7.09 17.25
C ARG A 57 -4.07 6.55 17.93
N ALA A 58 -3.02 7.36 17.90
CA ALA A 58 -1.80 7.11 18.65
C ALA A 58 -2.03 7.34 20.16
N SER A 59 -1.51 6.44 20.99
CA SER A 59 -1.50 6.55 22.45
C SER A 59 -0.22 5.92 22.99
N GLY A 60 0.75 6.78 23.37
CA GLY A 60 2.11 6.29 23.65
C GLY A 60 2.68 5.58 22.41
N ASN A 61 3.13 4.36 22.60
CA ASN A 61 3.65 3.52 21.51
C ASN A 61 2.62 2.54 20.92
N LYS A 62 1.32 2.79 21.13
CA LYS A 62 0.24 1.90 20.65
C LYS A 62 -0.73 2.64 19.75
N LEU A 63 -1.32 1.90 18.83
CA LEU A 63 -2.57 2.29 18.20
C LEU A 63 -3.71 1.86 19.10
N VAL A 64 -4.67 2.77 19.33
CA VAL A 64 -5.88 2.46 20.10
C VAL A 64 -7.11 2.92 19.33
N ASP A 65 -8.23 2.26 19.59
CA ASP A 65 -9.52 2.65 19.05
C ASP A 65 -10.17 3.77 19.88
N GLU A 66 -11.39 4.16 19.51
CA GLU A 66 -12.20 5.17 20.20
C GLU A 66 -12.52 4.80 21.65
N ASN A 67 -12.49 3.53 22.02
CA ASN A 67 -12.72 3.01 23.36
C ASN A 67 -11.42 2.87 24.18
N GLY A 68 -10.26 3.16 23.57
CA GLY A 68 -8.95 3.02 24.18
C GLY A 68 -8.37 1.59 24.14
N ALA A 69 -9.04 0.65 23.46
CA ALA A 69 -8.52 -0.70 23.28
C ALA A 69 -7.37 -0.69 22.26
N THR A 70 -6.27 -1.39 22.60
CA THR A 70 -5.12 -1.54 21.70
C THR A 70 -5.55 -2.27 20.42
N ARG A 71 -5.12 -1.73 19.28
CA ARG A 71 -5.36 -2.29 17.95
C ARG A 71 -4.05 -2.48 17.20
N ARG A 72 -4.07 -3.41 16.27
CA ARG A 72 -2.97 -3.64 15.32
C ARG A 72 -3.55 -3.70 13.92
N LEU A 73 -2.82 -3.17 12.96
CA LEU A 73 -3.12 -3.31 11.53
C LEU A 73 -2.40 -4.56 11.03
N LEU A 74 -3.15 -5.59 10.68
CA LEU A 74 -2.67 -6.88 10.22
C LEU A 74 -3.35 -7.16 8.88
N GLY A 75 -2.58 -7.13 7.79
CA GLY A 75 -3.23 -7.17 6.49
C GLY A 75 -2.32 -7.28 5.29
N VAL A 76 -2.76 -6.66 4.21
CA VAL A 76 -2.12 -6.74 2.89
C VAL A 76 -2.08 -5.37 2.22
N ASN A 77 -1.18 -5.22 1.25
CA ASN A 77 -1.25 -4.18 0.23
C ASN A 77 -2.12 -4.65 -0.94
N ARG A 78 -2.88 -3.77 -1.57
CA ARG A 78 -3.60 -4.01 -2.82
C ARG A 78 -3.03 -3.09 -3.90
N SER A 79 -1.99 -3.57 -4.58
CA SER A 79 -1.32 -2.85 -5.67
C SER A 79 -2.21 -2.70 -6.90
N GLY A 80 -1.85 -1.78 -7.78
CA GLY A 80 -2.53 -1.51 -9.04
C GLY A 80 -2.94 -0.06 -9.22
N GLY A 81 -3.39 0.61 -8.14
CA GLY A 81 -3.76 2.02 -8.18
C GLY A 81 -2.59 2.94 -8.52
N GLU A 82 -1.39 2.57 -8.14
CA GLU A 82 -0.17 3.36 -8.35
C GLU A 82 0.29 3.40 -9.80
N PHE A 83 -0.03 2.39 -10.64
CA PHE A 83 0.54 2.30 -11.99
C PHE A 83 -0.48 2.20 -13.13
N MET A 84 -1.68 1.63 -12.92
CA MET A 84 -2.61 1.33 -14.02
C MET A 84 -3.04 2.58 -14.79
N CYS A 85 -3.33 3.67 -14.07
CA CYS A 85 -3.77 4.94 -14.65
C CYS A 85 -2.68 5.57 -15.52
N VAL A 86 -1.44 5.70 -15.00
CA VAL A 86 -0.32 6.29 -15.78
C VAL A 86 0.09 5.45 -16.97
N GLN A 87 -0.28 4.16 -16.98
CA GLN A 87 -0.08 3.26 -18.13
C GLN A 87 -1.27 3.26 -19.10
N GLY A 88 -2.32 4.05 -18.85
CA GLY A 88 -3.52 4.11 -19.69
C GLY A 88 -4.31 2.80 -19.73
N ARG A 89 -4.26 1.96 -18.69
CA ARG A 89 -4.80 0.62 -18.67
C ARG A 89 -6.00 0.43 -17.72
N GLY A 90 -6.45 1.49 -17.08
CA GLY A 90 -7.53 1.46 -16.09
C GLY A 90 -7.15 2.19 -14.81
N ILE A 91 -7.87 1.95 -13.71
CA ILE A 91 -7.60 2.56 -12.40
C ILE A 91 -6.92 1.54 -11.46
N PHE A 92 -7.39 0.31 -11.43
CA PHE A 92 -6.81 -0.76 -10.63
C PHE A 92 -6.41 -1.96 -11.50
N ASP A 93 -5.41 -2.69 -11.06
CA ASP A 93 -5.00 -3.96 -11.66
C ASP A 93 -5.86 -5.10 -11.12
N GLY A 94 -6.85 -5.52 -11.93
CA GLY A 94 -7.84 -6.53 -11.53
C GLY A 94 -9.01 -5.99 -10.69
N PRO A 95 -9.90 -6.87 -10.23
CA PRO A 95 -11.16 -6.50 -9.59
C PRO A 95 -10.96 -5.90 -8.19
N VAL A 96 -11.84 -4.94 -7.87
CA VAL A 96 -11.97 -4.31 -6.54
C VAL A 96 -13.43 -4.29 -6.08
N ASP A 97 -14.25 -5.19 -6.61
CA ASP A 97 -15.66 -5.37 -6.28
C ASP A 97 -15.85 -6.10 -4.93
N ASP A 98 -17.09 -6.36 -4.56
CA ASP A 98 -17.43 -7.02 -3.31
C ASP A 98 -16.89 -8.45 -3.22
N ALA A 99 -16.76 -9.16 -4.34
CA ALA A 99 -16.20 -10.51 -4.38
C ALA A 99 -14.68 -10.48 -4.11
N ALA A 100 -13.97 -9.54 -4.74
CA ALA A 100 -12.53 -9.34 -4.52
C ALA A 100 -12.24 -8.93 -3.06
N VAL A 101 -13.01 -7.99 -2.50
CA VAL A 101 -12.85 -7.56 -1.09
C VAL A 101 -13.23 -8.69 -0.13
N LYS A 102 -14.24 -9.52 -0.47
CA LYS A 102 -14.53 -10.73 0.30
C LYS A 102 -13.36 -11.71 0.31
N ALA A 103 -12.74 -11.95 -0.84
CA ALA A 103 -11.59 -12.84 -0.94
C ALA A 103 -10.38 -12.35 -0.11
N ILE A 104 -10.22 -11.02 0.04
CA ILE A 104 -9.26 -10.41 0.97
C ILE A 104 -9.67 -10.69 2.42
N ALA A 105 -10.92 -10.43 2.78
CA ALA A 105 -11.46 -10.63 4.14
C ALA A 105 -11.37 -12.10 4.61
N ASP A 106 -11.49 -13.05 3.68
CA ASP A 106 -11.39 -14.50 3.98
C ASP A 106 -9.99 -14.90 4.50
N TRP A 107 -8.97 -14.05 4.30
CA TRP A 107 -7.65 -14.22 4.91
C TRP A 107 -7.55 -13.67 6.34
N LYS A 108 -8.66 -13.12 6.86
CA LYS A 108 -8.73 -12.56 8.22
C LYS A 108 -7.87 -11.30 8.41
N VAL A 109 -7.64 -10.58 7.33
CA VAL A 109 -7.02 -9.25 7.40
C VAL A 109 -7.96 -8.24 8.04
N ASN A 110 -7.42 -7.27 8.76
CA ASN A 110 -8.17 -6.14 9.31
C ASN A 110 -7.71 -4.78 8.75
N ALA A 111 -6.75 -4.77 7.83
CA ALA A 111 -6.28 -3.57 7.16
C ALA A 111 -5.86 -3.88 5.72
N VAL A 112 -6.08 -2.91 4.81
CA VAL A 112 -5.61 -2.94 3.42
C VAL A 112 -4.97 -1.61 3.07
N ARG A 113 -3.70 -1.64 2.66
CA ARG A 113 -2.98 -0.48 2.13
C ARG A 113 -3.25 -0.38 0.63
N ILE A 114 -3.63 0.81 0.19
CA ILE A 114 -4.06 1.13 -1.17
C ILE A 114 -3.05 2.12 -1.75
N PRO A 115 -2.08 1.64 -2.55
CA PRO A 115 -1.14 2.50 -3.25
C PRO A 115 -1.84 3.40 -4.26
N LEU A 116 -1.60 4.71 -4.18
CA LEU A 116 -2.16 5.73 -5.05
C LEU A 116 -1.07 6.41 -5.87
N ASN A 117 -1.51 7.02 -6.96
CA ASN A 117 -0.68 7.81 -7.86
C ASN A 117 -1.11 9.27 -7.82
N GLU A 118 -0.17 10.18 -7.62
CA GLU A 118 -0.43 11.61 -7.50
C GLU A 118 -1.07 12.20 -8.73
N GLU A 119 -0.52 11.92 -9.91
CA GLU A 119 -1.00 12.46 -11.17
C GLU A 119 -2.38 11.92 -11.54
N CYS A 120 -2.63 10.65 -11.23
CA CYS A 120 -3.92 10.02 -11.42
C CYS A 120 -4.99 10.65 -10.51
N TRP A 121 -4.66 10.86 -9.23
CA TRP A 121 -5.58 11.49 -8.29
C TRP A 121 -5.92 12.93 -8.68
N LEU A 122 -4.90 13.71 -9.06
CA LEU A 122 -5.08 15.11 -9.44
C LEU A 122 -5.60 15.30 -10.88
N GLY A 123 -5.59 14.24 -11.70
CA GLY A 123 -6.00 14.32 -13.10
C GLY A 123 -5.09 15.20 -13.94
N LEU A 124 -3.77 15.14 -13.70
CA LEU A 124 -2.78 15.94 -14.41
C LEU A 124 -2.57 15.42 -15.83
N SER A 125 -2.21 16.34 -16.77
CA SER A 125 -1.78 15.92 -18.10
C SER A 125 -0.44 15.16 -18.01
N PRO A 126 -0.24 14.03 -18.73
CA PRO A 126 -1.07 13.50 -19.83
C PRO A 126 -2.08 12.41 -19.43
N ILE A 127 -2.52 12.34 -18.17
CA ILE A 127 -3.43 11.30 -17.70
C ILE A 127 -4.77 11.33 -18.46
N ASP A 128 -5.22 10.16 -18.94
CA ASP A 128 -6.53 10.00 -19.53
C ASP A 128 -7.63 10.29 -18.50
N ALA A 129 -8.54 11.21 -18.81
CA ALA A 129 -9.65 11.60 -17.94
C ALA A 129 -10.57 10.42 -17.56
N ALA A 130 -10.60 9.34 -18.36
CA ALA A 130 -11.34 8.14 -18.02
C ALA A 130 -10.76 7.42 -16.77
N TYR A 131 -9.47 7.59 -16.50
CA TYR A 131 -8.75 6.90 -15.41
C TYR A 131 -8.21 7.84 -14.35
N GLY A 132 -8.25 9.16 -14.56
CA GLY A 132 -7.73 10.18 -13.66
C GLY A 132 -8.77 11.14 -13.10
N GLY A 133 -8.34 11.99 -12.17
CA GLY A 133 -9.18 13.01 -11.56
C GLY A 133 -10.39 12.42 -10.82
N ALA A 134 -11.57 12.96 -11.08
CA ALA A 134 -12.80 12.56 -10.40
C ALA A 134 -13.12 11.05 -10.53
N ASN A 135 -12.81 10.42 -11.67
CA ASN A 135 -13.05 8.99 -11.88
C ASN A 135 -12.11 8.14 -11.00
N TYR A 136 -10.84 8.53 -10.88
CA TYR A 136 -9.90 7.87 -10.01
C TYR A 136 -10.30 8.01 -8.53
N ILE A 137 -10.63 9.23 -8.11
CA ILE A 137 -11.10 9.52 -6.74
C ILE A 137 -12.33 8.67 -6.40
N ALA A 138 -13.35 8.68 -7.25
CA ALA A 138 -14.57 7.90 -7.04
C ALA A 138 -14.30 6.39 -6.94
N ALA A 139 -13.36 5.85 -7.72
CA ALA A 139 -12.99 4.45 -7.65
C ALA A 139 -12.28 4.09 -6.34
N VAL A 140 -11.41 4.99 -5.84
CA VAL A 140 -10.75 4.82 -4.54
C VAL A 140 -11.77 4.92 -3.39
N GLU A 141 -12.67 5.91 -3.40
CA GLU A 141 -13.75 6.03 -2.41
C GLU A 141 -14.63 4.77 -2.38
N ALA A 142 -14.97 4.22 -3.55
CA ALA A 142 -15.76 3.00 -3.65
C ALA A 142 -15.02 1.78 -3.07
N LEU A 143 -13.70 1.66 -3.28
CA LEU A 143 -12.90 0.60 -2.66
C LEU A 143 -12.82 0.77 -1.14
N VAL A 144 -12.56 1.99 -0.65
CA VAL A 144 -12.56 2.32 0.79
C VAL A 144 -13.88 1.90 1.43
N ALA A 145 -15.02 2.31 0.87
CA ALA A 145 -16.34 1.96 1.39
C ALA A 145 -16.59 0.45 1.44
N ARG A 146 -16.12 -0.32 0.44
CA ARG A 146 -16.24 -1.78 0.43
C ARG A 146 -15.39 -2.46 1.50
N LEU A 147 -14.18 -1.95 1.76
CA LEU A 147 -13.32 -2.44 2.82
C LEU A 147 -13.97 -2.20 4.18
N GLU A 148 -14.47 -0.99 4.42
CA GLU A 148 -15.13 -0.61 5.66
C GLU A 148 -16.42 -1.39 5.93
N ALA A 149 -17.21 -1.67 4.88
CA ALA A 149 -18.39 -2.54 5.00
C ALA A 149 -18.05 -3.95 5.51
N ARG A 150 -16.76 -4.33 5.48
CA ARG A 150 -16.25 -5.60 6.03
C ARG A 150 -15.41 -5.45 7.29
N GLY A 151 -15.40 -4.24 7.90
CA GLY A 151 -14.63 -3.97 9.11
C GLY A 151 -13.13 -3.89 8.87
N ILE A 152 -12.69 -3.65 7.63
CA ILE A 152 -11.28 -3.57 7.25
C ILE A 152 -10.86 -2.10 7.18
N THR A 153 -9.83 -1.73 7.92
CA THR A 153 -9.24 -0.38 7.93
C THR A 153 -8.55 -0.09 6.60
N PRO A 154 -8.98 0.95 5.85
CA PRO A 154 -8.25 1.38 4.65
C PRO A 154 -7.04 2.22 5.04
N VAL A 155 -5.90 1.96 4.42
CA VAL A 155 -4.70 2.79 4.50
C VAL A 155 -4.44 3.35 3.12
N VAL A 156 -4.79 4.63 2.86
CA VAL A 156 -4.50 5.29 1.59
C VAL A 156 -3.10 5.86 1.62
N GLU A 157 -2.36 5.64 0.54
CA GLU A 157 -0.93 5.90 0.52
C GLU A 157 -0.51 6.55 -0.81
N LEU A 158 0.44 7.50 -0.78
CA LEU A 158 1.06 8.05 -1.97
C LEU A 158 2.25 7.20 -2.38
N HIS A 159 2.09 6.43 -3.46
CA HIS A 159 3.13 5.50 -3.92
C HIS A 159 4.09 6.15 -4.92
N TRP A 160 3.56 6.78 -5.95
CA TRP A 160 4.35 7.47 -6.98
C TRP A 160 3.94 8.93 -7.10
N SER A 161 4.95 9.81 -7.10
CA SER A 161 4.79 11.25 -7.25
C SER A 161 5.48 11.77 -8.51
N HIS A 162 5.13 12.97 -8.89
CA HIS A 162 5.82 13.75 -9.92
C HIS A 162 7.25 14.11 -9.47
N GLY A 163 8.02 14.70 -10.35
CA GLY A 163 9.35 15.22 -10.07
C GLY A 163 10.43 14.54 -10.90
N ARG A 164 11.18 15.36 -11.63
CA ARG A 164 12.24 14.87 -12.51
C ARG A 164 13.42 14.36 -11.68
N TYR A 165 13.71 13.08 -11.80
CA TYR A 165 14.86 12.46 -11.15
C TYR A 165 15.65 11.59 -12.13
N THR A 166 16.95 11.87 -12.28
CA THR A 166 17.87 11.19 -13.20
C THR A 166 19.00 10.47 -12.49
N GLY A 167 18.91 10.30 -11.16
CA GLY A 167 19.91 9.60 -10.37
C GLY A 167 20.07 8.14 -10.74
N GLY A 168 21.20 7.53 -10.35
CA GLY A 168 21.56 6.16 -10.71
C GLY A 168 20.62 5.08 -10.17
N ASP A 169 19.81 5.40 -9.15
CA ASP A 169 18.78 4.52 -8.58
C ASP A 169 17.40 4.75 -9.22
N SER A 170 17.32 5.60 -10.27
CA SER A 170 16.08 5.81 -11.01
C SER A 170 15.78 4.63 -11.91
N HIS A 171 14.68 3.96 -11.69
CA HIS A 171 14.17 2.89 -12.56
C HIS A 171 12.96 3.36 -13.40
N CYS A 172 12.79 4.68 -13.54
CA CYS A 172 11.68 5.28 -14.24
C CYS A 172 11.79 5.10 -15.75
N ALA A 173 10.70 4.70 -16.38
CA ALA A 173 10.55 4.77 -17.84
C ALA A 173 10.48 6.24 -18.30
N ASP A 174 9.88 7.10 -17.47
CA ASP A 174 9.88 8.55 -17.61
C ASP A 174 10.40 9.19 -16.32
N THR A 175 11.39 10.08 -16.45
CA THR A 175 12.07 10.67 -15.29
C THR A 175 11.31 11.82 -14.64
N GLU A 176 10.25 12.34 -15.25
CA GLU A 176 9.48 13.47 -14.76
C GLU A 176 8.16 13.07 -14.14
N TYR A 177 7.40 12.23 -14.83
CA TYR A 177 6.05 11.82 -14.42
C TYR A 177 6.04 10.78 -13.28
N ALA A 178 4.88 10.60 -12.66
CA ALA A 178 4.64 9.63 -11.58
C ALA A 178 4.56 8.18 -12.11
N THR A 179 5.62 7.73 -12.81
CA THR A 179 5.72 6.39 -13.43
C THR A 179 6.62 5.44 -12.65
N CYS A 180 7.16 5.89 -11.54
CA CYS A 180 8.05 5.13 -10.66
C CYS A 180 8.20 5.81 -9.30
N GLN A 181 8.87 5.12 -8.36
CA GLN A 181 9.27 5.66 -7.08
C GLN A 181 10.29 6.80 -7.25
N LYS A 182 10.03 7.95 -6.64
CA LYS A 182 10.94 9.10 -6.55
C LYS A 182 11.69 9.10 -5.21
N PRO A 183 12.87 9.78 -5.12
CA PRO A 183 13.62 9.84 -3.86
C PRO A 183 12.86 10.56 -2.74
N MET A 184 12.01 11.52 -3.09
CA MET A 184 11.17 12.30 -2.18
C MET A 184 9.92 12.79 -2.94
N PRO A 185 8.83 13.14 -2.25
CA PRO A 185 7.68 13.80 -2.86
C PRO A 185 8.05 15.18 -3.38
N ASP A 186 7.44 15.62 -4.48
CA ASP A 186 7.66 16.93 -5.05
C ASP A 186 6.85 18.03 -4.33
N ALA A 187 7.36 19.26 -4.38
CA ALA A 187 6.68 20.42 -3.79
C ALA A 187 5.61 21.03 -4.70
N GLN A 188 5.54 20.61 -5.96
CA GLN A 188 4.64 21.20 -6.95
C GLN A 188 3.20 20.67 -6.79
N TYR A 189 3.05 19.38 -6.63
CA TYR A 189 1.75 18.73 -6.63
C TYR A 189 1.43 17.94 -5.35
N THR A 190 2.42 17.35 -4.69
CA THR A 190 2.16 16.48 -3.53
C THR A 190 1.41 17.18 -2.37
N PRO A 191 1.66 18.47 -2.04
CA PRO A 191 0.84 19.14 -1.03
C PRO A 191 -0.63 19.29 -1.43
N ALA A 192 -0.92 19.50 -2.73
CA ALA A 192 -2.27 19.56 -3.25
C ALA A 192 -2.95 18.18 -3.25
N PHE A 193 -2.20 17.12 -3.59
CA PHE A 193 -2.65 15.74 -3.48
C PHE A 193 -3.10 15.44 -2.04
N TRP A 194 -2.27 15.68 -1.04
CA TRP A 194 -2.62 15.40 0.35
C TRP A 194 -3.73 16.28 0.90
N THR A 195 -3.83 17.54 0.43
CA THR A 195 -4.96 18.40 0.76
C THR A 195 -6.26 17.80 0.23
N SER A 196 -6.28 17.31 -1.01
CA SER A 196 -7.44 16.70 -1.64
C SER A 196 -7.82 15.37 -0.97
N VAL A 197 -6.87 14.46 -0.77
CA VAL A 197 -7.08 13.17 -0.06
C VAL A 197 -7.64 13.42 1.34
N ALA A 198 -7.02 14.33 2.08
CA ALA A 198 -7.47 14.64 3.43
C ALA A 198 -8.86 15.30 3.46
N GLN A 199 -9.21 16.14 2.50
CA GLN A 199 -10.56 16.70 2.38
C GLN A 199 -11.61 15.61 2.08
N THR A 200 -11.27 14.64 1.23
CA THR A 200 -12.14 13.51 0.90
C THR A 200 -12.43 12.65 2.14
N PHE A 201 -11.42 12.33 2.94
CA PHE A 201 -11.55 11.35 4.03
C PHE A 201 -11.52 11.93 5.46
N LYS A 202 -11.41 13.26 5.67
CA LYS A 202 -11.33 13.85 7.02
C LYS A 202 -12.54 13.56 7.92
N GLY A 203 -13.69 13.28 7.34
CA GLY A 203 -14.92 12.89 8.06
C GLY A 203 -14.90 11.45 8.56
N ASP A 204 -14.01 10.65 8.01
CA ASP A 204 -13.85 9.24 8.31
C ASP A 204 -12.50 8.95 8.97
N GLN A 205 -12.50 8.85 10.29
CA GLN A 205 -11.28 8.60 11.06
C GLN A 205 -10.84 7.12 11.09
N ALA A 206 -11.56 6.23 10.42
CA ALA A 206 -11.11 4.86 10.19
C ALA A 206 -10.09 4.79 9.06
N VAL A 207 -10.13 5.74 8.11
CA VAL A 207 -9.11 5.85 7.05
C VAL A 207 -7.80 6.34 7.63
N VAL A 208 -6.72 5.61 7.34
CA VAL A 208 -5.33 5.94 7.72
C VAL A 208 -4.62 6.53 6.51
N PHE A 209 -3.79 7.54 6.73
CA PHE A 209 -2.97 8.17 5.69
C PHE A 209 -1.52 7.72 5.82
N ASP A 210 -0.90 7.27 4.74
CA ASP A 210 0.53 6.94 4.68
C ASP A 210 1.21 7.91 3.71
N LEU A 211 2.02 8.82 4.23
CA LEU A 211 2.40 10.06 3.54
C LEU A 211 3.19 9.84 2.25
N PHE A 212 4.00 8.81 2.18
CA PHE A 212 4.79 8.48 1.01
C PHE A 212 5.30 7.04 1.10
N ASN A 213 5.44 6.37 -0.03
CA ASN A 213 5.81 4.97 -0.07
C ASN A 213 7.22 4.72 0.50
N GLU A 214 8.24 5.07 -0.25
CA GLU A 214 9.62 4.66 0.01
C GLU A 214 10.61 5.79 -0.24
N PRO A 215 10.73 6.76 0.69
CA PRO A 215 11.73 7.83 0.55
C PRO A 215 13.15 7.27 0.54
N PHE A 216 14.01 7.78 -0.39
CA PHE A 216 15.41 7.39 -0.47
C PHE A 216 16.35 8.58 -0.74
N PRO A 217 16.22 9.71 -0.02
CA PRO A 217 17.11 10.86 -0.19
C PRO A 217 18.56 10.52 0.17
N ASP A 218 18.77 9.48 0.99
CA ASP A 218 20.08 8.93 1.34
C ASP A 218 20.81 8.24 0.17
N ARG A 219 20.11 7.97 -0.94
CA ARG A 219 20.71 7.50 -2.18
C ARG A 219 21.10 8.66 -3.10
N ALA A 220 20.43 9.79 -2.95
CA ALA A 220 20.76 11.00 -3.71
C ALA A 220 21.99 11.73 -3.14
N THR A 221 22.32 11.54 -1.85
CA THR A 221 23.49 12.13 -1.20
C THR A 221 24.16 11.16 -0.24
N SER A 222 25.49 11.24 -0.08
CA SER A 222 26.24 10.49 0.92
C SER A 222 26.17 11.12 2.33
N ASP A 223 25.67 12.35 2.47
CA ASP A 223 25.46 13.02 3.75
C ASP A 223 24.12 12.62 4.36
N LEU A 224 24.14 11.69 5.28
CA LEU A 224 22.93 11.19 5.96
C LEU A 224 22.23 12.29 6.75
N THR A 225 22.93 13.29 7.29
CA THR A 225 22.32 14.43 7.98
C THR A 225 21.53 15.28 6.99
N ALA A 226 22.11 15.57 5.83
CA ALA A 226 21.41 16.28 4.77
C ALA A 226 20.21 15.49 4.24
N ALA A 227 20.32 14.17 4.09
CA ALA A 227 19.22 13.30 3.69
C ALA A 227 18.04 13.36 4.68
N TRP A 228 18.29 13.24 5.99
CA TRP A 228 17.25 13.34 7.01
C TRP A 228 16.63 14.73 7.13
N LYS A 229 17.41 15.80 6.92
CA LYS A 229 16.89 17.17 6.84
C LYS A 229 16.00 17.34 5.60
N CYS A 230 16.44 16.86 4.44
CA CYS A 230 15.64 16.83 3.23
C CYS A 230 14.32 16.06 3.46
N TRP A 231 14.40 14.91 4.08
CA TRP A 231 13.22 14.08 4.40
C TRP A 231 12.21 14.84 5.27
N ARG A 232 12.65 15.55 6.31
CA ARG A 232 11.76 16.30 7.19
C ARG A 232 11.27 17.60 6.57
N ASP A 233 12.23 18.45 6.08
CA ASP A 233 11.98 19.85 5.78
C ASP A 233 11.70 20.10 4.29
N GLY A 234 12.24 19.26 3.40
CA GLY A 234 12.15 19.48 1.96
C GLY A 234 13.02 20.62 1.45
N GLY A 235 12.55 21.29 0.42
CA GLY A 235 13.25 22.36 -0.28
C GLY A 235 14.20 21.85 -1.36
N SER A 236 15.30 22.58 -1.59
CA SER A 236 16.39 22.13 -2.46
C SER A 236 17.24 21.08 -1.75
N CYS A 237 17.16 19.84 -2.17
CA CYS A 237 17.86 18.73 -1.56
C CYS A 237 19.07 18.30 -2.40
N PRO A 238 20.22 17.93 -1.79
CA PRO A 238 21.39 17.49 -2.52
C PRO A 238 21.09 16.24 -3.37
N GLY A 239 21.46 16.30 -4.67
CA GLY A 239 21.29 15.19 -5.61
C GLY A 239 19.84 14.93 -6.06
N ILE A 240 18.90 15.81 -5.73
CA ILE A 240 17.51 15.77 -6.19
C ILE A 240 17.24 17.00 -7.05
N ASP A 241 16.82 16.80 -8.29
CA ASP A 241 16.74 17.86 -9.31
C ASP A 241 15.44 18.70 -9.23
N PHE A 242 14.54 18.39 -8.30
CA PHE A 242 13.28 19.11 -8.09
C PHE A 242 13.13 19.64 -6.65
N GLN A 243 12.23 20.60 -6.46
CA GLN A 243 11.89 21.08 -5.12
C GLN A 243 11.09 20.02 -4.36
N VAL A 244 11.58 19.64 -3.20
CA VAL A 244 11.02 18.55 -2.39
C VAL A 244 9.99 19.09 -1.40
N ALA A 245 8.86 18.41 -1.27
CA ALA A 245 7.97 18.54 -0.13
C ALA A 245 8.44 17.58 0.97
N GLY A 246 8.98 18.10 2.06
CA GLY A 246 9.37 17.28 3.21
C GLY A 246 8.15 16.73 3.96
N MET A 247 8.33 15.70 4.78
CA MET A 247 7.25 15.05 5.53
C MET A 247 6.48 16.03 6.43
N GLN A 248 7.15 17.08 6.94
CA GLN A 248 6.47 18.15 7.70
C GLN A 248 5.49 18.93 6.82
N THR A 249 5.88 19.23 5.58
CA THR A 249 5.01 19.95 4.63
C THR A 249 3.77 19.12 4.28
N LEU A 250 3.93 17.82 4.04
CA LEU A 250 2.81 16.92 3.74
C LEU A 250 1.86 16.79 4.93
N LEU A 251 2.41 16.59 6.12
CA LEU A 251 1.61 16.56 7.35
C LEU A 251 0.83 17.86 7.56
N ASN A 252 1.48 19.01 7.35
CA ASN A 252 0.82 20.31 7.45
C ASN A 252 -0.33 20.44 6.44
N ALA A 253 -0.16 19.97 5.21
CA ALA A 253 -1.22 19.97 4.19
C ALA A 253 -2.42 19.13 4.66
N VAL A 254 -2.19 17.94 5.20
CA VAL A 254 -3.25 17.11 5.80
C VAL A 254 -3.95 17.84 6.95
N ARG A 255 -3.20 18.36 7.92
CA ARG A 255 -3.76 18.98 9.13
C ARG A 255 -4.46 20.31 8.87
N ALA A 256 -4.05 21.07 7.85
CA ALA A 256 -4.71 22.30 7.42
C ALA A 256 -6.16 22.08 6.94
N THR A 257 -6.52 20.89 6.51
CA THR A 257 -7.91 20.52 6.17
C THR A 257 -8.82 20.30 7.39
N GLY A 258 -8.25 20.23 8.58
CA GLY A 258 -8.93 19.83 9.81
C GLY A 258 -8.94 18.29 10.04
N ALA A 259 -8.34 17.50 9.14
CA ALA A 259 -8.24 16.05 9.30
C ALA A 259 -7.43 15.67 10.54
N ARG A 260 -7.96 14.73 11.33
CA ARG A 260 -7.33 14.18 12.52
C ARG A 260 -6.97 12.69 12.39
N ASN A 261 -7.14 12.13 11.21
CA ASN A 261 -6.78 10.76 10.86
C ASN A 261 -5.37 10.41 11.34
N LEU A 262 -5.16 9.14 11.69
CA LEU A 262 -3.81 8.59 11.91
C LEU A 262 -2.97 8.78 10.66
N VAL A 263 -1.72 9.25 10.84
CA VAL A 263 -0.79 9.45 9.75
C VAL A 263 0.44 8.57 9.96
N LEU A 264 0.75 7.75 8.98
CA LEU A 264 1.98 6.97 8.92
C LEU A 264 3.06 7.79 8.23
N VAL A 265 4.28 7.73 8.76
CA VAL A 265 5.43 8.46 8.22
C VAL A 265 6.57 7.47 8.01
N PRO A 266 6.93 7.15 6.76
CA PRO A 266 7.97 6.17 6.45
C PRO A 266 9.37 6.69 6.79
N GLY A 267 10.31 5.77 7.02
CA GLY A 267 11.73 6.11 7.15
C GLY A 267 12.40 6.43 5.82
N VAL A 268 13.71 6.64 5.83
CA VAL A 268 14.55 6.76 4.63
C VAL A 268 15.02 5.37 4.13
N ALA A 269 15.87 5.32 3.11
CA ALA A 269 16.40 4.08 2.54
C ALA A 269 15.29 3.12 2.10
N TYR A 270 14.34 3.62 1.29
CA TYR A 270 13.16 2.87 0.86
C TYR A 270 12.32 2.41 2.06
N ALA A 271 12.03 3.35 2.98
CA ALA A 271 11.35 3.09 4.25
C ALA A 271 12.05 2.07 5.18
N GLY A 272 13.26 1.61 4.82
CA GLY A 272 14.00 0.56 5.53
C GLY A 272 14.83 1.04 6.72
N ASP A 273 15.09 2.34 6.88
CA ASP A 273 15.92 2.91 7.94
C ASP A 273 15.13 3.88 8.82
N LEU A 274 15.02 3.58 10.11
CA LEU A 274 14.35 4.39 11.12
C LEU A 274 15.31 4.92 12.22
N ARG A 275 16.63 4.75 12.07
CA ARG A 275 17.61 5.09 13.12
C ARG A 275 17.53 6.54 13.60
N GLN A 276 17.19 7.48 12.73
CA GLN A 276 17.05 8.90 13.07
C GLN A 276 15.58 9.39 13.05
N TRP A 277 14.65 8.49 12.87
CA TRP A 277 13.23 8.84 12.74
C TRP A 277 12.74 9.66 13.95
N LEU A 278 13.04 9.23 15.17
CA LEU A 278 12.65 9.94 16.40
C LEU A 278 13.25 11.33 16.50
N THR A 279 14.47 11.52 15.98
CA THR A 279 15.15 12.83 15.95
C THR A 279 14.51 13.80 14.97
N TYR A 280 14.11 13.28 13.80
CA TYR A 280 13.63 14.12 12.69
C TYR A 280 12.12 14.03 12.48
N LYS A 281 11.39 13.20 13.21
CA LYS A 281 9.93 13.05 13.01
C LYS A 281 9.22 14.40 12.94
N PRO A 282 8.23 14.55 12.05
CA PRO A 282 7.43 15.76 11.95
C PRO A 282 6.74 16.09 13.27
N ASN A 283 6.54 17.38 13.52
CA ASN A 283 5.71 17.84 14.61
C ASN A 283 4.24 17.81 14.20
N ASP A 284 3.45 16.97 14.84
CA ASP A 284 2.02 16.86 14.60
C ASP A 284 1.21 17.53 15.71
N PRO A 285 0.48 18.63 15.43
CA PRO A 285 -0.36 19.26 16.44
C PRO A 285 -1.53 18.37 16.90
N ALA A 286 -1.91 17.35 16.12
CA ALA A 286 -2.93 16.37 16.51
C ALA A 286 -2.37 15.23 17.38
N GLY A 287 -1.02 15.09 17.45
CA GLY A 287 -0.37 14.01 18.19
C GLY A 287 -0.71 12.61 17.65
N ASN A 288 -1.04 12.47 16.37
CA ASN A 288 -1.60 11.24 15.79
C ASN A 288 -0.73 10.70 14.64
N LEU A 289 0.56 10.41 14.96
CA LEU A 289 1.54 9.83 14.04
C LEU A 289 1.92 8.41 14.45
N ALA A 290 2.28 7.60 13.44
CA ALA A 290 2.96 6.33 13.61
C ALA A 290 4.18 6.28 12.66
N ALA A 291 5.23 5.56 13.07
CA ALA A 291 6.36 5.26 12.21
C ALA A 291 5.98 4.14 11.22
N ALA A 292 6.33 4.31 9.95
CA ALA A 292 6.16 3.28 8.93
C ALA A 292 7.52 2.72 8.48
N TRP A 293 7.54 1.42 8.17
CA TRP A 293 8.74 0.67 7.80
C TRP A 293 8.43 -0.37 6.73
N HIS A 294 9.40 -0.60 5.82
CA HIS A 294 9.30 -1.65 4.82
C HIS A 294 10.47 -2.62 4.94
N THR A 295 10.22 -3.90 4.66
CA THR A 295 11.28 -4.90 4.67
C THR A 295 11.04 -6.06 3.70
N TYR A 296 12.14 -6.43 3.05
CA TYR A 296 12.21 -7.57 2.15
C TYR A 296 13.46 -8.42 2.46
N ASN A 297 13.44 -9.68 2.05
CA ASN A 297 14.54 -10.62 2.29
C ASN A 297 15.88 -10.17 1.69
N PHE A 298 15.88 -9.23 0.76
CA PHE A 298 17.07 -8.65 0.11
C PHE A 298 17.55 -7.32 0.71
N ASN A 299 16.83 -6.78 1.71
CA ASN A 299 17.23 -5.53 2.35
C ASN A 299 18.46 -5.73 3.24
N THR A 300 19.24 -4.66 3.42
CA THR A 300 20.43 -4.69 4.32
C THR A 300 20.03 -5.03 5.76
N CYS A 301 18.94 -4.44 6.25
CA CYS A 301 18.34 -4.76 7.55
C CYS A 301 17.25 -5.82 7.36
N SER A 302 17.63 -7.10 7.36
CA SER A 302 16.75 -8.23 7.10
C SER A 302 16.88 -9.37 8.12
N ASN A 303 17.34 -9.06 9.34
CA ASN A 303 17.49 -10.03 10.43
C ASN A 303 17.20 -9.41 11.80
N GLU A 304 16.91 -10.26 12.77
CA GLU A 304 16.46 -9.84 14.11
C GLU A 304 17.49 -8.98 14.87
N SER A 305 18.78 -9.18 14.67
CA SER A 305 19.80 -8.34 15.30
C SER A 305 19.65 -6.89 14.84
N CYS A 306 19.52 -6.69 13.53
CA CYS A 306 19.29 -5.36 12.95
C CYS A 306 17.94 -4.78 13.40
N PHE A 307 16.88 -5.59 13.44
CA PHE A 307 15.56 -5.15 13.90
C PHE A 307 15.61 -4.69 15.37
N ASN A 308 16.30 -5.44 16.23
CA ASN A 308 16.45 -5.07 17.64
C ASN A 308 17.29 -3.81 17.82
N GLU A 309 18.30 -3.57 16.99
CA GLU A 309 19.12 -2.38 17.04
C GLU A 309 18.41 -1.13 16.50
N GLN A 310 17.76 -1.24 15.35
CA GLN A 310 17.28 -0.08 14.61
C GLN A 310 15.79 0.23 14.83
N LEU A 311 14.95 -0.77 15.04
CA LEU A 311 13.50 -0.63 15.09
C LEU A 311 12.94 -0.69 16.51
N ALA A 312 13.45 -1.59 17.36
CA ALA A 312 12.92 -1.73 18.70
C ALA A 312 12.94 -0.42 19.53
N PRO A 313 13.95 0.46 19.41
CA PRO A 313 13.93 1.78 20.08
C PRO A 313 12.79 2.68 19.59
N VAL A 314 12.40 2.59 18.32
CA VAL A 314 11.29 3.37 17.75
C VAL A 314 9.96 2.80 18.23
N ILE A 315 9.78 1.47 18.13
CA ILE A 315 8.57 0.75 18.59
C ILE A 315 8.30 0.99 20.07
N ALA A 316 9.33 1.19 20.87
CA ALA A 316 9.19 1.47 22.30
C ALA A 316 8.59 2.87 22.58
N GLN A 317 8.62 3.79 21.64
CA GLN A 317 8.25 5.20 21.87
C GLN A 317 7.03 5.68 21.08
N VAL A 318 6.80 5.11 19.89
CA VAL A 318 5.70 5.54 18.99
C VAL A 318 5.00 4.31 18.42
N PRO A 319 3.72 4.43 17.99
CA PRO A 319 3.08 3.37 17.22
C PRO A 319 3.88 3.07 15.95
N PHE A 320 3.87 1.80 15.55
CA PHE A 320 4.69 1.31 14.46
C PHE A 320 3.88 0.41 13.52
N VAL A 321 4.04 0.63 12.21
CA VAL A 321 3.41 -0.16 11.16
C VAL A 321 4.48 -0.56 10.14
N ALA A 322 4.73 -1.85 9.96
CA ALA A 322 5.44 -2.33 8.78
C ALA A 322 4.47 -2.26 7.59
N GLY A 323 4.51 -1.18 6.83
CA GLY A 323 3.63 -0.91 5.68
C GLY A 323 3.79 -1.93 4.56
N GLU A 324 4.99 -2.49 4.44
CA GLU A 324 5.28 -3.61 3.55
C GLU A 324 6.21 -4.62 4.21
N ILE A 325 5.83 -5.88 4.16
CA ILE A 325 6.72 -7.01 4.41
C ILE A 325 6.65 -7.94 3.20
N GLY A 326 7.79 -8.38 2.69
CA GLY A 326 7.80 -9.18 1.46
C GLY A 326 9.00 -10.11 1.32
N GLU A 327 8.86 -11.07 0.39
CA GLU A 327 9.88 -12.04 0.04
C GLU A 327 9.76 -12.43 -1.44
N ASN A 328 10.86 -12.36 -2.20
CA ASN A 328 10.87 -12.61 -3.65
C ASN A 328 11.39 -14.01 -4.04
N THR A 329 11.38 -14.96 -3.11
CA THR A 329 11.85 -16.34 -3.34
C THR A 329 10.72 -17.33 -3.61
N CYS A 330 9.46 -16.89 -3.64
CA CYS A 330 8.26 -17.72 -3.60
C CYS A 330 8.18 -18.64 -2.37
N SER A 331 8.99 -18.46 -1.36
CA SER A 331 8.84 -19.05 -0.03
C SER A 331 8.30 -18.02 0.95
N HIS A 332 8.10 -18.38 2.21
CA HIS A 332 7.60 -17.45 3.22
C HIS A 332 8.46 -17.44 4.50
N GLY A 333 9.60 -18.12 4.47
CA GLY A 333 10.43 -18.25 5.68
C GLY A 333 11.00 -16.94 6.20
N TYR A 334 11.20 -15.93 5.34
CA TYR A 334 11.60 -14.61 5.77
C TYR A 334 10.44 -13.87 6.44
N VAL A 335 9.29 -13.79 5.78
CA VAL A 335 8.13 -13.05 6.33
C VAL A 335 7.58 -13.72 7.58
N ASP A 336 7.68 -15.03 7.74
CA ASP A 336 7.32 -15.74 8.97
C ASP A 336 8.14 -15.24 10.17
N ARG A 337 9.46 -15.07 10.00
CA ARG A 337 10.33 -14.51 11.05
C ARG A 337 10.02 -13.05 11.34
N VAL A 338 9.75 -12.24 10.29
CA VAL A 338 9.37 -10.84 10.45
C VAL A 338 8.07 -10.72 11.23
N MET A 339 7.05 -11.49 10.86
CA MET A 339 5.75 -11.50 11.55
C MET A 339 5.92 -11.91 13.03
N ALA A 340 6.64 -12.99 13.30
CA ALA A 340 6.89 -13.45 14.67
C ALA A 340 7.59 -12.38 15.52
N TRP A 341 8.59 -11.70 14.95
CA TRP A 341 9.29 -10.61 15.66
C TRP A 341 8.36 -9.41 15.92
N LEU A 342 7.57 -8.98 14.93
CA LEU A 342 6.61 -7.89 15.07
C LEU A 342 5.49 -8.24 16.07
N ASP A 343 5.01 -9.48 16.08
CA ASP A 343 4.01 -9.96 17.03
C ASP A 343 4.53 -9.88 18.48
N ALA A 344 5.77 -10.29 18.70
CA ALA A 344 6.42 -10.19 20.02
C ALA A 344 6.55 -8.73 20.50
N LYS A 345 6.52 -7.74 19.59
CA LYS A 345 6.54 -6.31 19.91
C LYS A 345 5.13 -5.68 19.94
N GLY A 346 4.09 -6.41 19.55
CA GLY A 346 2.74 -5.89 19.40
C GLY A 346 2.62 -4.85 18.29
N ALA A 347 3.49 -4.94 17.27
CA ALA A 347 3.55 -4.04 16.12
C ALA A 347 2.64 -4.51 14.98
N SER A 348 2.28 -3.59 14.09
CA SER A 348 1.43 -3.81 12.92
C SER A 348 2.25 -4.19 11.69
N TYR A 349 1.66 -4.93 10.73
CA TYR A 349 2.30 -5.26 9.46
C TYR A 349 1.30 -5.55 8.33
N LEU A 350 1.70 -5.23 7.10
CA LEU A 350 0.92 -5.45 5.88
C LEU A 350 1.81 -6.17 4.84
N GLY A 351 1.35 -7.32 4.35
CA GLY A 351 2.10 -8.08 3.34
C GLY A 351 2.02 -7.44 1.96
N TRP A 352 3.15 -7.34 1.27
CA TRP A 352 3.21 -6.98 -0.13
C TRP A 352 3.15 -8.24 -0.98
N THR A 353 2.22 -8.43 -1.91
CA THR A 353 1.04 -7.64 -2.25
C THR A 353 -0.08 -8.56 -2.72
N ARG A 354 -1.31 -8.18 -2.47
CA ARG A 354 -2.50 -8.81 -3.04
C ARG A 354 -2.60 -8.45 -4.52
N ASN A 355 -2.08 -9.31 -5.37
CA ASN A 355 -2.05 -9.21 -6.82
C ASN A 355 -1.80 -10.61 -7.41
N THR A 356 -2.06 -10.79 -8.72
CA THR A 356 -1.91 -12.06 -9.44
C THR A 356 -0.60 -12.18 -10.22
N TRP A 357 0.40 -11.39 -9.90
CA TRP A 357 1.73 -11.48 -10.47
C TRP A 357 2.47 -12.76 -10.05
N ASP A 358 3.61 -13.01 -10.64
CA ASP A 358 4.50 -14.08 -10.22
C ASP A 358 5.12 -13.77 -8.83
N CYS A 359 5.08 -14.75 -7.92
CA CYS A 359 5.65 -14.59 -6.57
C CYS A 359 7.17 -14.40 -6.57
N SER A 360 7.89 -14.75 -7.65
CA SER A 360 9.35 -14.59 -7.75
C SER A 360 9.78 -13.21 -8.28
N SER A 361 8.94 -12.58 -9.09
CA SER A 361 9.24 -11.29 -9.72
C SER A 361 8.59 -10.10 -9.03
N GLY A 362 7.45 -10.29 -8.39
CA GLY A 362 6.68 -9.21 -7.76
C GLY A 362 5.94 -9.66 -6.52
N PRO A 363 6.58 -10.17 -5.46
CA PRO A 363 6.08 -10.99 -4.33
C PRO A 363 4.55 -11.05 -4.19
N SER A 364 3.88 -11.73 -5.12
CA SER A 364 2.41 -11.86 -5.12
C SER A 364 1.94 -12.84 -4.08
N LEU A 365 0.98 -12.40 -3.26
CA LEU A 365 0.37 -13.22 -2.21
C LEU A 365 -0.64 -14.22 -2.76
N ASN A 366 -1.29 -13.92 -3.88
CA ASN A 366 -2.31 -14.76 -4.49
C ASN A 366 -2.03 -15.04 -5.97
N SER A 367 -2.47 -16.19 -6.45
CA SER A 367 -2.32 -16.64 -7.85
C SER A 367 -3.54 -16.35 -8.72
N ASP A 368 -4.65 -15.96 -8.09
CA ASP A 368 -5.90 -15.60 -8.77
C ASP A 368 -6.68 -14.55 -7.95
N ASP A 369 -7.69 -13.96 -8.58
CA ASP A 369 -8.53 -12.94 -7.94
C ASP A 369 -9.47 -13.51 -6.86
N ASN A 370 -9.68 -14.80 -6.81
CA ASN A 370 -10.48 -15.48 -5.78
C ASN A 370 -9.70 -15.64 -4.46
N GLY A 371 -8.39 -15.33 -4.47
CA GLY A 371 -7.55 -15.37 -3.28
C GLY A 371 -6.91 -16.72 -3.00
N THR A 372 -6.75 -17.56 -4.03
CA THR A 372 -5.89 -18.73 -3.92
C THR A 372 -4.47 -18.26 -3.62
N PRO A 373 -3.86 -18.64 -2.47
CA PRO A 373 -2.53 -18.16 -2.13
C PRO A 373 -1.48 -18.74 -3.06
N THR A 374 -0.46 -17.97 -3.36
CA THR A 374 0.81 -18.50 -3.84
C THR A 374 1.53 -19.25 -2.71
N ASN A 375 2.62 -19.92 -3.00
CA ASN A 375 3.43 -20.53 -1.95
C ASN A 375 3.95 -19.48 -0.93
N TYR A 376 4.30 -18.28 -1.40
CA TYR A 376 4.61 -17.14 -0.54
C TYR A 376 3.40 -16.69 0.30
N GLY A 377 2.22 -16.56 -0.32
CA GLY A 377 1.01 -16.09 0.35
C GLY A 377 0.45 -17.04 1.42
N VAL A 378 0.81 -18.34 1.36
CA VAL A 378 0.42 -19.32 2.39
C VAL A 378 0.90 -18.89 3.76
N GLY A 379 2.15 -18.43 3.89
CA GLY A 379 2.72 -18.01 5.17
C GLY A 379 1.89 -16.90 5.83
N LEU A 380 1.64 -15.80 5.12
CA LEU A 380 0.84 -14.68 5.65
C LEU A 380 -0.59 -15.09 5.96
N ARG A 381 -1.27 -15.79 5.02
CA ARG A 381 -2.66 -16.21 5.20
C ARG A 381 -2.85 -17.09 6.42
N ASP A 382 -2.02 -18.11 6.57
CA ASP A 382 -2.17 -19.09 7.63
C ASP A 382 -1.78 -18.51 8.98
N HIS A 383 -0.78 -17.63 9.02
CA HIS A 383 -0.41 -16.87 10.20
C HIS A 383 -1.58 -16.00 10.70
N LEU A 384 -2.19 -15.18 9.82
CA LEU A 384 -3.32 -14.32 10.18
C LEU A 384 -4.54 -15.12 10.66
N LYS A 385 -4.82 -16.27 10.03
CA LYS A 385 -5.90 -17.17 10.47
C LYS A 385 -5.62 -17.80 11.84
N GLY A 386 -4.38 -18.04 12.17
CA GLY A 386 -3.97 -18.60 13.47
C GLY A 386 -4.03 -17.62 14.64
N MET A 387 -4.15 -16.32 14.37
CA MET A 387 -4.21 -15.27 15.39
C MET A 387 -5.61 -14.96 15.92
N GLN A 388 -6.64 -15.64 15.45
CA GLN A 388 -8.06 -15.39 15.81
C GLN A 388 -8.60 -16.37 16.80
#